data_81fac9a11e9bd9a1ba078f76625ea304
#
_entry.id   81fac9a11e9bd9a1ba078f76625ea304
#
_cell.length_a   1.000
_cell.length_b   1.000
_cell.length_c   1.000
_cell.angle_alpha   90.00
_cell.angle_beta   90.00
_cell.angle_gamma   90.00
#
_symmetry.space_group_name_H-M   'P 1'
#
loop_
_entity.id
_entity.type
_entity.pdbx_description
1 polymer ?
#
loop_
_entity_poly.entity_id
_entity_poly.type
_entity_poly.pdbx_seq_one_letter_code
_entity_poly.pdbx_strand_id
1 'polypeptide(L)'
;MRKLALIAIGLAALCGTAAAQDAKAVIANAQKALGDVKSITYSGSAKDVAFQQCGANKANMVCLGTHDPMRPIDNYVRLIDLTAPASRATGATNNIGPGGSTTITPGTFSQQITAQQADVSQPWAGSLEFYLTPWGFLKGAAENNATATKRSGHTVLTWSPSVKAASGKSYVVSGYVDDKNMIDRVETQLGDNVMGDMQIVATYSGWKDFGGGMAPSKIVQTRGGWPFFEVTVTAAKANPPDVATIAMPPAPAGGRGGPGGPGRGPAPALMVTTEKLGDGLWKLTTGAGSYDSIIVEFKDYVMMLEAGQPQARATAYVAEVKKLVPNKPIRYVWNSHPHSDHTGGLPVLVEEGATIVTQKNNVAFLEKALNTPRTLLDDPLAKTPKKAKFEAVDEKKVYSDGTRTVEIYHVAPVPHSNGLTIAYIPKEKILFQGDFTVTPGEPANDHVKALGPIVLDKLKLDFDKYIPVHAGNAPQTKADFLKALGR
;
A
#
# COMPACT_ATOMS: atom_id res chain seq x y z
N MET A 1 6.22 -49.57 25.38
CA MET A 1 6.09 -48.43 24.45
C MET A 1 4.66 -47.97 24.14
N ARG A 2 3.62 -48.82 24.19
CA ARG A 2 2.20 -48.42 23.91
C ARG A 2 1.51 -47.59 25.02
N LYS A 3 1.95 -47.69 26.28
CA LYS A 3 1.33 -46.96 27.41
C LYS A 3 1.76 -45.47 27.51
N LEU A 4 2.92 -45.10 27.00
CA LEU A 4 3.42 -43.71 27.03
C LEU A 4 2.77 -42.83 25.95
N ALA A 5 2.37 -43.42 24.82
CA ALA A 5 1.70 -42.67 23.74
C ALA A 5 0.26 -42.22 24.11
N LEU A 6 -0.44 -43.01 24.91
CA LEU A 6 -1.80 -42.68 25.39
C LEU A 6 -1.80 -41.53 26.43
N ILE A 7 -0.75 -41.43 27.24
CA ILE A 7 -0.61 -40.36 28.24
C ILE A 7 -0.30 -39.01 27.57
N ALA A 8 0.50 -39.00 26.48
CA ALA A 8 0.84 -37.78 25.75
C ALA A 8 -0.38 -37.18 25.01
N ILE A 9 -1.26 -38.01 24.44
CA ILE A 9 -2.47 -37.58 23.77
C ILE A 9 -3.50 -37.01 24.77
N GLY A 10 -3.60 -37.60 25.94
CA GLY A 10 -4.48 -37.12 27.02
C GLY A 10 -4.05 -35.74 27.58
N LEU A 11 -2.75 -35.49 27.72
CA LEU A 11 -2.24 -34.21 28.20
C LEU A 11 -2.43 -33.08 27.17
N ALA A 12 -2.23 -33.34 25.86
CA ALA A 12 -2.44 -32.35 24.82
C ALA A 12 -3.92 -31.94 24.69
N ALA A 13 -4.83 -32.88 24.86
CA ALA A 13 -6.27 -32.59 24.82
C ALA A 13 -6.75 -31.75 26.03
N LEU A 14 -6.17 -31.99 27.21
CA LEU A 14 -6.50 -31.23 28.43
C LEU A 14 -5.94 -29.83 28.40
N CYS A 15 -4.73 -29.60 27.85
CA CYS A 15 -4.19 -28.27 27.67
C CYS A 15 -4.98 -27.45 26.64
N GLY A 16 -5.47 -28.06 25.56
CA GLY A 16 -6.28 -27.38 24.56
C GLY A 16 -7.64 -26.91 25.10
N THR A 17 -8.31 -27.71 25.95
CA THR A 17 -9.60 -27.34 26.53
C THR A 17 -9.49 -26.26 27.63
N ALA A 18 -8.43 -26.30 28.44
CA ALA A 18 -8.18 -25.26 29.46
C ALA A 18 -7.88 -23.90 28.83
N ALA A 19 -7.05 -23.85 27.77
CA ALA A 19 -6.74 -22.61 27.04
C ALA A 19 -7.98 -21.98 26.37
N ALA A 20 -8.86 -22.79 25.79
CA ALA A 20 -10.12 -22.33 25.19
C ALA A 20 -11.15 -21.86 26.24
N GLN A 21 -11.15 -22.43 27.41
CA GLN A 21 -12.00 -22.02 28.52
C GLN A 21 -11.55 -20.69 29.12
N ASP A 22 -10.24 -20.47 29.24
CA ASP A 22 -9.65 -19.20 29.66
C ASP A 22 -9.94 -18.07 28.66
N ALA A 23 -9.90 -18.34 27.36
CA ALA A 23 -10.23 -17.35 26.34
C ALA A 23 -11.65 -16.81 26.45
N LYS A 24 -12.64 -17.67 26.68
CA LYS A 24 -14.04 -17.25 26.89
C LYS A 24 -14.19 -16.36 28.13
N ALA A 25 -13.55 -16.69 29.22
CA ALA A 25 -13.55 -15.87 30.42
C ALA A 25 -12.88 -14.51 30.19
N VAL A 26 -11.74 -14.48 29.51
CA VAL A 26 -11.04 -13.23 29.15
C VAL A 26 -11.88 -12.34 28.25
N ILE A 27 -12.54 -12.91 27.22
CA ILE A 27 -13.44 -12.17 26.33
C ILE A 27 -14.61 -11.58 27.12
N ALA A 28 -15.27 -12.39 27.95
CA ALA A 28 -16.41 -11.93 28.75
C ALA A 28 -16.00 -10.80 29.73
N ASN A 29 -14.83 -10.92 30.37
CA ASN A 29 -14.32 -9.88 31.27
C ASN A 29 -14.00 -8.59 30.49
N ALA A 30 -13.39 -8.69 29.32
CA ALA A 30 -13.08 -7.53 28.48
C ALA A 30 -14.36 -6.87 27.95
N GLN A 31 -15.35 -7.64 27.50
CA GLN A 31 -16.65 -7.11 27.10
C GLN A 31 -17.36 -6.40 28.26
N LYS A 32 -17.35 -6.98 29.44
CA LYS A 32 -17.91 -6.36 30.67
C LYS A 32 -17.17 -5.07 31.01
N ALA A 33 -15.83 -5.03 30.87
CA ALA A 33 -15.03 -3.84 31.15
C ALA A 33 -15.33 -2.70 30.16
N LEU A 34 -15.66 -3.01 28.90
CA LEU A 34 -16.08 -2.02 27.90
C LEU A 34 -17.53 -1.54 28.10
N GLY A 35 -18.35 -2.23 28.89
CA GLY A 35 -19.76 -1.96 29.07
C GLY A 35 -20.67 -2.78 28.15
N ASP A 36 -22.02 -2.66 28.34
CA ASP A 36 -23.01 -3.35 27.49
C ASP A 36 -23.14 -2.60 26.15
N VAL A 37 -22.15 -2.78 25.28
CA VAL A 37 -22.03 -2.10 24.00
C VAL A 37 -22.48 -3.01 22.86
N LYS A 38 -23.68 -2.74 22.32
CA LYS A 38 -24.19 -3.34 21.06
C LYS A 38 -23.85 -2.50 19.85
N SER A 39 -23.65 -1.21 20.07
CA SER A 39 -23.15 -0.25 19.10
C SER A 39 -22.44 0.88 19.82
N ILE A 40 -21.57 1.61 19.12
CA ILE A 40 -20.88 2.75 19.70
C ILE A 40 -20.62 3.82 18.63
N THR A 41 -20.80 5.07 19.03
CA THR A 41 -20.29 6.21 18.28
C THR A 41 -19.19 6.91 19.07
N TYR A 42 -18.17 7.40 18.38
CA TYR A 42 -17.17 8.29 18.96
C TYR A 42 -16.78 9.38 17.97
N SER A 43 -16.43 10.54 18.50
CA SER A 43 -16.11 11.73 17.72
C SER A 43 -14.91 12.46 18.27
N GLY A 44 -14.32 13.30 17.42
CA GLY A 44 -13.15 14.10 17.74
C GLY A 44 -12.42 14.60 16.50
N SER A 45 -11.10 14.53 16.51
CA SER A 45 -10.25 14.81 15.35
C SER A 45 -9.46 13.58 14.96
N ALA A 46 -9.17 13.46 13.67
CA ALA A 46 -8.34 12.37 13.16
C ALA A 46 -7.27 12.90 12.18
N LYS A 47 -6.36 12.01 11.82
CA LYS A 47 -5.34 12.26 10.80
C LYS A 47 -5.12 10.98 10.01
N ASP A 48 -4.93 11.10 8.70
CA ASP A 48 -4.57 9.99 7.82
C ASP A 48 -3.38 10.32 6.91
N VAL A 49 -2.90 9.30 6.22
CA VAL A 49 -1.89 9.44 5.15
C VAL A 49 -2.39 8.78 3.87
N ALA A 50 -1.95 9.29 2.72
CA ALA A 50 -2.07 8.58 1.45
C ALA A 50 -0.99 7.48 1.42
N PHE A 51 -1.31 6.33 1.96
CA PHE A 51 -0.36 5.23 2.15
C PHE A 51 0.20 4.74 0.82
N GLN A 52 1.54 4.63 0.73
CA GLN A 52 2.30 4.27 -0.47
C GLN A 52 2.15 5.25 -1.66
N GLN A 53 1.51 6.38 -1.43
CA GLN A 53 1.39 7.49 -2.38
C GLN A 53 1.66 8.78 -1.62
N CYS A 54 2.82 9.36 -1.77
CA CYS A 54 3.17 10.55 -1.03
C CYS A 54 2.24 11.72 -1.35
N GLY A 55 1.78 12.39 -0.33
CA GLY A 55 1.08 13.67 -0.52
C GLY A 55 1.99 14.69 -1.20
N ALA A 56 1.40 15.49 -2.06
CA ALA A 56 2.03 16.39 -3.01
C ALA A 56 3.11 17.32 -2.48
N ASN A 57 3.10 17.64 -1.23
CA ASN A 57 3.85 18.81 -0.77
C ASN A 57 5.20 18.51 -0.18
N LYS A 58 5.55 17.27 -0.02
CA LYS A 58 6.79 17.00 0.66
C LYS A 58 7.37 15.71 0.19
N ALA A 59 7.72 15.78 -0.96
CA ALA A 59 8.72 15.08 -1.61
C ALA A 59 9.51 14.10 -0.77
N ASN A 60 8.91 13.42 0.11
CA ASN A 60 9.62 12.58 0.99
C ASN A 60 9.02 11.20 0.89
N MET A 61 9.84 10.23 0.64
CA MET A 61 9.59 8.83 0.85
C MET A 61 8.74 8.47 2.03
N VAL A 62 8.49 9.33 2.63
CA VAL A 62 8.08 9.53 3.88
C VAL A 62 6.59 9.53 4.10
N CYS A 63 5.86 9.58 3.11
CA CYS A 63 4.53 9.04 3.20
C CYS A 63 4.54 7.59 3.69
N LEU A 64 5.69 7.02 3.69
CA LEU A 64 5.99 5.74 4.32
C LEU A 64 6.75 5.89 5.63
N GLY A 65 6.63 7.01 6.30
CA GLY A 65 7.06 7.02 7.67
C GLY A 65 7.89 8.12 8.17
N THR A 66 8.18 9.18 7.48
CA THR A 66 9.03 10.11 8.14
C THR A 66 8.50 11.48 8.36
N HIS A 67 7.96 12.32 7.67
CA HIS A 67 7.84 13.71 8.14
C HIS A 67 6.77 14.53 7.45
N ASP A 68 6.01 13.95 6.57
CA ASP A 68 4.85 14.68 6.11
C ASP A 68 3.82 14.72 7.22
N PRO A 69 3.30 15.88 7.61
CA PRO A 69 2.22 15.90 8.54
C PRO A 69 1.08 15.09 7.94
N MET A 70 0.60 14.13 8.75
CA MET A 70 -0.62 13.40 8.40
C MET A 70 -1.72 14.41 8.08
N ARG A 71 -2.52 14.13 7.06
CA ARG A 71 -3.62 14.98 6.63
C ARG A 71 -4.67 15.07 7.74
N PRO A 72 -5.07 16.25 8.20
CA PRO A 72 -6.09 16.41 9.24
C PRO A 72 -7.48 16.01 8.72
N ILE A 73 -8.27 15.41 9.62
CA ILE A 73 -9.68 15.10 9.45
C ILE A 73 -10.42 15.72 10.63
N ASP A 74 -11.06 16.84 10.39
CA ASP A 74 -11.84 17.57 11.37
C ASP A 74 -13.25 16.99 11.49
N ASN A 75 -13.91 17.22 12.64
CA ASN A 75 -15.26 16.73 12.89
C ASN A 75 -15.39 15.21 12.62
N TYR A 76 -14.36 14.46 12.99
CA TYR A 76 -14.35 13.02 12.78
C TYR A 76 -15.42 12.37 13.66
N VAL A 77 -16.24 11.52 13.04
CA VAL A 77 -17.24 10.69 13.72
C VAL A 77 -17.14 9.28 13.19
N ARG A 78 -17.05 8.30 14.09
CA ARG A 78 -17.19 6.88 13.73
C ARG A 78 -18.38 6.27 14.47
N LEU A 79 -19.17 5.52 13.74
CA LEU A 79 -20.30 4.75 14.23
C LEU A 79 -20.05 3.27 13.91
N ILE A 80 -20.22 2.40 14.90
CA ILE A 80 -19.98 0.95 14.80
C ILE A 80 -21.22 0.22 15.29
N ASP A 81 -21.71 -0.72 14.50
CA ASP A 81 -22.75 -1.68 14.90
C ASP A 81 -22.11 -3.06 15.09
N LEU A 82 -22.30 -3.65 16.26
CA LEU A 82 -21.81 -4.99 16.58
C LEU A 82 -22.87 -6.07 16.36
N THR A 83 -24.15 -5.70 16.24
CA THR A 83 -25.26 -6.63 16.02
C THR A 83 -25.37 -7.04 14.54
N ALA A 84 -25.19 -6.07 13.64
CA ALA A 84 -25.02 -6.29 12.22
C ALA A 84 -23.64 -5.72 11.83
N PRO A 85 -22.55 -6.49 11.93
CA PRO A 85 -21.17 -5.97 11.92
C PRO A 85 -20.95 -4.95 10.82
N ALA A 86 -20.96 -3.68 11.17
CA ALA A 86 -20.86 -2.57 10.22
C ALA A 86 -20.20 -1.36 10.88
N SER A 87 -19.57 -0.52 10.10
CA SER A 87 -18.93 0.70 10.58
C SER A 87 -18.99 1.79 9.53
N ARG A 88 -19.25 3.03 9.96
CA ARG A 88 -19.14 4.22 9.12
C ARG A 88 -18.34 5.29 9.86
N ALA A 89 -17.35 5.85 9.17
CA ALA A 89 -16.61 7.02 9.64
C ALA A 89 -16.72 8.15 8.63
N THR A 90 -16.86 9.38 9.11
CA THR A 90 -16.94 10.60 8.29
C THR A 90 -16.16 11.74 8.95
N GLY A 91 -15.80 12.75 8.19
CA GLY A 91 -15.14 13.95 8.67
C GLY A 91 -14.89 14.95 7.54
N ALA A 92 -14.48 16.14 7.89
CA ALA A 92 -14.01 17.14 6.94
C ALA A 92 -12.50 17.03 6.77
N THR A 93 -12.01 17.10 5.55
CA THR A 93 -10.58 16.99 5.27
C THR A 93 -10.20 17.86 4.07
N ASN A 94 -8.94 17.86 3.74
CA ASN A 94 -8.44 18.50 2.53
C ASN A 94 -8.08 17.43 1.49
N ASN A 95 -8.67 17.54 0.31
CA ASN A 95 -8.27 16.74 -0.82
C ASN A 95 -7.03 17.36 -1.48
N ILE A 96 -6.04 16.53 -1.70
CA ILE A 96 -4.88 16.87 -2.52
C ILE A 96 -5.21 16.41 -3.93
N GLY A 97 -5.06 17.29 -4.90
CA GLY A 97 -5.34 16.98 -6.31
C GLY A 97 -4.51 15.79 -6.81
N PRO A 98 -5.00 15.06 -7.83
CA PRO A 98 -4.28 13.94 -8.42
C PRO A 98 -2.93 14.36 -8.98
N GLY A 99 -1.99 13.43 -9.00
CA GLY A 99 -0.68 13.65 -9.60
C GLY A 99 0.22 14.63 -8.84
N GLY A 100 0.03 14.77 -7.51
CA GLY A 100 0.85 15.65 -6.70
C GLY A 100 0.62 17.15 -6.93
N SER A 101 -0.57 17.50 -7.34
CA SER A 101 -1.01 18.90 -7.36
C SER A 101 -0.81 19.54 -6.00
N THR A 102 -0.26 20.75 -5.97
CA THR A 102 -0.17 21.56 -4.75
C THR A 102 -1.52 22.19 -4.38
N THR A 103 -2.54 22.01 -5.22
CA THR A 103 -3.89 22.54 -4.99
C THR A 103 -4.57 21.73 -3.89
N ILE A 104 -4.86 22.38 -2.78
CA ILE A 104 -5.62 21.83 -1.67
C ILE A 104 -7.05 22.33 -1.79
N THR A 105 -8.00 21.40 -1.84
CA THR A 105 -9.43 21.72 -1.86
C THR A 105 -10.14 21.09 -0.67
N PRO A 106 -11.17 21.77 -0.10
CA PRO A 106 -12.03 21.15 0.91
C PRO A 106 -12.61 19.84 0.39
N GLY A 107 -12.65 18.81 1.24
CA GLY A 107 -13.18 17.51 0.91
C GLY A 107 -13.80 16.80 2.09
N THR A 108 -14.37 15.63 1.84
CA THR A 108 -14.96 14.78 2.87
C THR A 108 -14.19 13.49 3.01
N PHE A 109 -13.79 13.18 4.23
CA PHE A 109 -13.35 11.83 4.58
C PHE A 109 -14.59 10.94 4.75
N SER A 110 -14.58 9.78 4.13
CA SER A 110 -15.64 8.78 4.30
C SER A 110 -15.07 7.38 4.21
N GLN A 111 -15.41 6.54 5.18
CA GLN A 111 -15.09 5.13 5.21
C GLN A 111 -16.32 4.36 5.67
N GLN A 112 -16.74 3.37 4.90
CA GLN A 112 -17.88 2.54 5.27
C GLN A 112 -17.52 1.06 5.13
N ILE A 113 -17.91 0.26 6.10
CA ILE A 113 -17.84 -1.19 6.09
C ILE A 113 -19.26 -1.70 6.33
N THR A 114 -19.82 -2.41 5.37
CA THR A 114 -21.13 -3.06 5.49
C THR A 114 -20.99 -4.39 6.23
N ALA A 115 -22.10 -4.95 6.71
CA ALA A 115 -22.12 -6.27 7.34
C ALA A 115 -21.54 -7.36 6.41
N GLN A 116 -21.78 -7.27 5.11
CA GLN A 116 -21.20 -8.21 4.13
C GLN A 116 -19.67 -8.07 4.05
N GLN A 117 -19.13 -6.86 4.07
CA GLN A 117 -17.68 -6.64 4.06
C GLN A 117 -17.02 -7.05 5.39
N ALA A 118 -17.73 -6.93 6.49
CA ALA A 118 -17.27 -7.35 7.81
C ALA A 118 -17.42 -8.88 8.04
N ASP A 119 -18.05 -9.60 7.11
CA ASP A 119 -18.07 -11.07 7.16
C ASP A 119 -16.64 -11.60 6.98
N VAL A 120 -16.16 -12.35 7.98
CA VAL A 120 -14.80 -12.90 8.00
C VAL A 120 -14.55 -13.99 6.93
N SER A 121 -15.58 -14.41 6.18
CA SER A 121 -15.47 -15.25 5.00
C SER A 121 -15.16 -14.46 3.71
N GLN A 122 -15.30 -13.13 3.76
CA GLN A 122 -15.01 -12.22 2.68
C GLN A 122 -13.52 -11.80 2.67
N PRO A 123 -13.02 -11.09 1.64
CA PRO A 123 -11.63 -10.62 1.62
C PRO A 123 -11.26 -9.87 2.89
N TRP A 124 -10.19 -10.31 3.57
CA TRP A 124 -9.79 -9.80 4.88
C TRP A 124 -9.56 -8.28 4.89
N ALA A 125 -9.00 -7.74 3.80
CA ALA A 125 -8.78 -6.30 3.66
C ALA A 125 -10.07 -5.47 3.76
N GLY A 126 -11.20 -6.00 3.33
CA GLY A 126 -12.50 -5.31 3.37
C GLY A 126 -13.09 -5.22 4.77
N SER A 127 -12.80 -6.17 5.65
CA SER A 127 -13.32 -6.23 7.03
C SER A 127 -12.39 -5.62 8.07
N LEU A 128 -11.13 -5.37 7.68
CA LEU A 128 -10.03 -5.05 8.58
C LEU A 128 -10.34 -3.93 9.56
N GLU A 129 -10.81 -2.79 9.08
CA GLU A 129 -11.02 -1.60 9.91
C GLU A 129 -12.15 -1.78 10.96
N PHE A 130 -13.05 -2.74 10.76
CA PHE A 130 -14.01 -3.13 11.77
C PHE A 130 -13.32 -3.96 12.88
N TYR A 131 -12.58 -5.00 12.50
CA TYR A 131 -11.94 -5.91 13.44
C TYR A 131 -10.68 -5.34 14.10
N LEU A 132 -10.13 -4.24 13.60
CA LEU A 132 -9.11 -3.46 14.29
C LEU A 132 -9.69 -2.58 15.40
N THR A 133 -11.00 -2.45 15.58
CA THR A 133 -11.55 -1.77 16.74
C THR A 133 -11.59 -2.71 17.95
N PRO A 134 -11.47 -2.24 19.20
CA PRO A 134 -11.52 -3.10 20.39
C PRO A 134 -12.80 -3.95 20.45
N TRP A 135 -13.95 -3.35 20.14
CA TRP A 135 -15.25 -3.99 20.14
C TRP A 135 -15.37 -5.03 19.01
N GLY A 136 -14.97 -4.67 17.80
CA GLY A 136 -14.96 -5.59 16.65
C GLY A 136 -14.01 -6.75 16.86
N PHE A 137 -12.82 -6.50 17.44
CA PHE A 137 -11.88 -7.54 17.80
C PHE A 137 -12.49 -8.57 18.77
N LEU A 138 -13.10 -8.10 19.86
CA LEU A 138 -13.74 -9.00 20.85
C LEU A 138 -14.91 -9.78 20.25
N LYS A 139 -15.69 -9.17 19.34
CA LYS A 139 -16.71 -9.88 18.58
C LYS A 139 -16.10 -10.99 17.73
N GLY A 140 -15.05 -10.68 16.95
CA GLY A 140 -14.33 -11.67 16.16
C GLY A 140 -13.74 -12.79 17.02
N ALA A 141 -13.17 -12.44 18.18
CA ALA A 141 -12.63 -13.41 19.13
C ALA A 141 -13.69 -14.37 19.69
N ALA A 142 -14.87 -13.83 20.02
CA ALA A 142 -15.99 -14.63 20.55
C ALA A 142 -16.56 -15.59 19.49
N GLU A 143 -16.62 -15.18 18.23
CA GLU A 143 -17.24 -15.93 17.13
C GLU A 143 -16.29 -16.92 16.44
N ASN A 144 -14.97 -16.71 16.55
CA ASN A 144 -13.96 -17.49 15.83
C ASN A 144 -13.06 -18.36 16.76
N ASN A 145 -13.59 -18.83 17.89
CA ASN A 145 -12.90 -19.75 18.80
C ASN A 145 -11.50 -19.27 19.18
N ALA A 146 -11.38 -18.02 19.65
CA ALA A 146 -10.12 -17.48 20.07
C ALA A 146 -9.40 -18.35 21.12
N THR A 147 -8.08 -18.34 21.07
CA THR A 147 -7.22 -18.90 22.11
C THR A 147 -6.64 -17.79 22.97
N ALA A 148 -6.26 -18.10 24.20
CA ALA A 148 -5.65 -17.15 25.13
C ALA A 148 -4.26 -17.62 25.55
N THR A 149 -3.28 -16.73 25.56
CA THR A 149 -1.92 -16.99 26.04
C THR A 149 -1.41 -15.81 26.86
N LYS A 150 -0.58 -16.05 27.86
CA LYS A 150 0.10 -14.99 28.61
C LYS A 150 1.38 -14.56 27.88
N ARG A 151 1.54 -13.24 27.67
CA ARG A 151 2.73 -12.70 27.02
C ARG A 151 3.02 -11.28 27.54
N SER A 152 4.20 -11.07 28.12
CA SER A 152 4.70 -9.74 28.51
C SER A 152 3.68 -8.89 29.31
N GLY A 153 3.09 -9.48 30.35
CA GLY A 153 2.11 -8.80 31.21
C GLY A 153 0.67 -8.75 30.67
N HIS A 154 0.44 -9.15 29.42
CA HIS A 154 -0.90 -9.22 28.81
C HIS A 154 -1.43 -10.63 28.70
N THR A 155 -2.77 -10.72 28.58
CA THR A 155 -3.39 -11.90 28.01
C THR A 155 -3.65 -11.64 26.53
N VAL A 156 -2.99 -12.40 25.65
CA VAL A 156 -3.17 -12.26 24.21
C VAL A 156 -4.25 -13.22 23.74
N LEU A 157 -5.32 -12.65 23.22
CA LEU A 157 -6.37 -13.37 22.51
C LEU A 157 -5.99 -13.48 21.05
N THR A 158 -6.06 -14.66 20.46
CA THR A 158 -5.72 -14.88 19.05
C THR A 158 -6.79 -15.69 18.36
N TRP A 159 -7.22 -15.24 17.17
CA TRP A 159 -8.20 -15.91 16.34
C TRP A 159 -7.87 -15.71 14.84
N SER A 160 -8.56 -16.45 13.98
CA SER A 160 -8.36 -16.40 12.53
C SER A 160 -9.71 -16.22 11.82
N PRO A 161 -9.82 -15.31 10.84
CA PRO A 161 -10.97 -15.30 9.95
C PRO A 161 -11.02 -16.57 9.12
N SER A 162 -12.21 -16.94 8.62
CA SER A 162 -12.40 -18.13 7.78
C SER A 162 -11.77 -17.95 6.38
N VAL A 163 -11.71 -16.71 5.88
CA VAL A 163 -11.05 -16.39 4.61
C VAL A 163 -9.54 -16.66 4.69
N LYS A 164 -9.00 -17.13 3.57
CA LYS A 164 -7.56 -17.40 3.45
C LYS A 164 -6.87 -16.33 2.60
N ALA A 165 -5.59 -16.14 2.86
CA ALA A 165 -4.71 -15.35 2.03
C ALA A 165 -4.53 -15.99 0.64
N ALA A 166 -4.00 -15.26 -0.33
CA ALA A 166 -3.74 -15.75 -1.68
C ALA A 166 -2.85 -17.01 -1.70
N SER A 167 -1.94 -17.14 -0.74
CA SER A 167 -1.10 -18.33 -0.54
C SER A 167 -1.84 -19.54 0.05
N GLY A 168 -3.11 -19.40 0.44
CA GLY A 168 -3.87 -20.41 1.20
C GLY A 168 -3.63 -20.38 2.72
N LYS A 169 -2.71 -19.56 3.22
CA LYS A 169 -2.48 -19.41 4.66
C LYS A 169 -3.63 -18.69 5.36
N SER A 170 -3.80 -19.02 6.66
CA SER A 170 -4.73 -18.28 7.51
C SER A 170 -4.16 -16.91 7.87
N TYR A 171 -5.02 -15.89 7.87
CA TYR A 171 -4.73 -14.67 8.61
C TYR A 171 -4.81 -14.92 10.12
N VAL A 172 -4.10 -14.14 10.89
CA VAL A 172 -4.09 -14.21 12.35
C VAL A 172 -4.37 -12.80 12.89
N VAL A 173 -5.28 -12.72 13.86
CA VAL A 173 -5.62 -11.48 14.56
C VAL A 173 -5.33 -11.69 16.03
N SER A 174 -4.51 -10.82 16.61
CA SER A 174 -4.12 -10.88 18.01
C SER A 174 -4.50 -9.59 18.72
N GLY A 175 -5.18 -9.70 19.87
CA GLY A 175 -5.52 -8.57 20.72
C GLY A 175 -4.92 -8.74 22.10
N TYR A 176 -4.37 -7.69 22.63
CA TYR A 176 -3.65 -7.66 23.90
C TYR A 176 -4.56 -7.06 24.96
N VAL A 177 -4.91 -7.88 25.94
CA VAL A 177 -5.77 -7.51 27.07
C VAL A 177 -4.90 -7.24 28.28
N ASP A 178 -4.99 -6.06 28.84
CA ASP A 178 -4.23 -5.63 30.03
C ASP A 178 -4.83 -6.21 31.34
N ASP A 179 -4.26 -5.84 32.48
CA ASP A 179 -4.68 -6.27 33.83
C ASP A 179 -6.05 -5.66 34.25
N LYS A 180 -6.50 -4.60 33.56
CA LYS A 180 -7.82 -3.98 33.74
C LYS A 180 -8.87 -4.52 32.78
N ASN A 181 -8.53 -5.56 32.01
CA ASN A 181 -9.35 -6.15 30.96
C ASN A 181 -9.61 -5.21 29.77
N MET A 182 -8.78 -4.18 29.56
CA MET A 182 -8.85 -3.31 28.40
C MET A 182 -8.01 -3.82 27.26
N ILE A 183 -8.44 -3.62 26.03
CA ILE A 183 -7.65 -3.89 24.84
C ILE A 183 -6.71 -2.70 24.62
N ASP A 184 -5.42 -2.88 24.73
CA ASP A 184 -4.45 -1.82 24.44
C ASP A 184 -3.87 -1.90 23.03
N ARG A 185 -3.98 -3.07 22.37
CA ARG A 185 -3.45 -3.29 21.01
C ARG A 185 -4.19 -4.40 20.30
N VAL A 186 -4.43 -4.20 19.01
CA VAL A 186 -4.84 -5.26 18.05
C VAL A 186 -3.85 -5.27 16.91
N GLU A 187 -3.42 -6.45 16.50
CA GLU A 187 -2.48 -6.62 15.39
C GLU A 187 -2.88 -7.76 14.46
N THR A 188 -2.60 -7.57 13.19
CA THR A 188 -2.79 -8.57 12.13
C THR A 188 -1.82 -8.30 10.98
N GLN A 189 -1.94 -9.04 9.89
CA GLN A 189 -1.16 -8.84 8.68
C GLN A 189 -2.05 -8.83 7.43
N LEU A 190 -1.59 -8.14 6.41
CA LEU A 190 -2.12 -8.24 5.03
C LEU A 190 -0.98 -8.56 4.08
N GLY A 191 -1.25 -9.37 3.05
CA GLY A 191 -0.36 -9.50 1.91
C GLY A 191 -0.40 -8.23 1.07
N ASP A 192 0.72 -7.53 0.96
CA ASP A 192 0.88 -6.30 0.18
C ASP A 192 1.91 -6.50 -0.93
N ASN A 193 1.58 -6.06 -2.15
CA ASN A 193 2.42 -6.28 -3.32
C ASN A 193 3.82 -5.65 -3.19
N VAL A 194 3.93 -4.55 -2.48
CA VAL A 194 5.21 -3.87 -2.23
C VAL A 194 5.85 -4.38 -0.95
N MET A 195 5.09 -4.39 0.15
CA MET A 195 5.61 -4.57 1.51
C MET A 195 5.55 -6.02 2.03
N GLY A 196 5.17 -6.99 1.21
CA GLY A 196 5.10 -8.38 1.64
C GLY A 196 4.00 -8.62 2.69
N ASP A 197 4.31 -9.39 3.73
CA ASP A 197 3.41 -9.63 4.87
C ASP A 197 3.37 -8.38 5.75
N MET A 198 2.65 -7.38 5.29
CA MET A 198 2.57 -6.07 5.93
C MET A 198 1.87 -6.16 7.28
N GLN A 199 2.61 -5.87 8.35
CA GLN A 199 2.04 -5.81 9.70
C GLN A 199 1.13 -4.58 9.84
N ILE A 200 -0.03 -4.78 10.47
CA ILE A 200 -0.98 -3.74 10.83
C ILE A 200 -1.19 -3.79 12.34
N VAL A 201 -1.01 -2.66 12.98
CA VAL A 201 -1.14 -2.53 14.44
C VAL A 201 -2.02 -1.34 14.75
N ALA A 202 -3.06 -1.56 15.57
CA ALA A 202 -3.86 -0.51 16.16
C ALA A 202 -3.63 -0.50 17.68
N THR A 203 -3.32 0.64 18.25
CA THR A 203 -3.11 0.82 19.69
C THR A 203 -4.15 1.77 20.27
N TYR A 204 -4.55 1.51 21.50
CA TYR A 204 -5.62 2.22 22.22
C TYR A 204 -5.09 2.66 23.57
N SER A 205 -5.30 3.92 23.92
CA SER A 205 -4.85 4.46 25.19
C SER A 205 -5.79 5.52 25.75
N GLY A 206 -5.63 5.84 27.04
CA GLY A 206 -6.42 6.86 27.70
C GLY A 206 -7.90 6.49 27.78
N TRP A 207 -8.20 5.23 28.15
CA TRP A 207 -9.55 4.74 28.33
C TRP A 207 -10.35 5.58 29.32
N LYS A 208 -11.57 5.95 28.94
CA LYS A 208 -12.48 6.77 29.74
C LYS A 208 -13.91 6.24 29.62
N ASP A 209 -14.69 6.39 30.69
CA ASP A 209 -16.11 6.23 30.63
C ASP A 209 -16.75 7.54 30.09
N PHE A 210 -17.49 7.40 29.00
CA PHE A 210 -18.22 8.50 28.36
C PHE A 210 -19.71 8.47 28.64
N GLY A 211 -20.13 7.76 29.68
CA GLY A 211 -21.54 7.63 30.07
C GLY A 211 -22.17 6.34 29.56
N GLY A 212 -21.78 5.21 30.17
CA GLY A 212 -22.34 3.88 29.91
C GLY A 212 -21.53 3.01 28.95
N GLY A 213 -20.35 3.46 28.55
CA GLY A 213 -19.38 2.68 27.77
C GLY A 213 -18.01 3.26 27.82
N MET A 214 -17.00 2.39 27.88
CA MET A 214 -15.59 2.78 27.83
C MET A 214 -15.13 2.97 26.38
N ALA A 215 -14.42 4.08 26.11
CA ALA A 215 -13.76 4.31 24.84
C ALA A 215 -12.33 4.85 25.06
N PRO A 216 -11.35 4.55 24.16
CA PRO A 216 -10.02 5.11 24.24
C PRO A 216 -10.04 6.58 23.80
N SER A 217 -9.32 7.45 24.52
CA SER A 217 -9.15 8.84 24.09
C SER A 217 -8.17 9.01 22.95
N LYS A 218 -7.31 8.02 22.70
CA LYS A 218 -6.37 8.00 21.59
C LYS A 218 -6.33 6.63 20.90
N ILE A 219 -6.40 6.66 19.58
CA ILE A 219 -6.27 5.50 18.70
C ILE A 219 -5.14 5.81 17.71
N VAL A 220 -4.19 4.89 17.55
CA VAL A 220 -3.11 5.03 16.57
C VAL A 220 -2.99 3.74 15.77
N GLN A 221 -3.00 3.86 14.46
CA GLN A 221 -2.79 2.73 13.56
C GLN A 221 -1.49 2.92 12.77
N THR A 222 -0.72 1.84 12.67
CA THR A 222 0.46 1.76 11.81
C THR A 222 0.30 0.63 10.79
N ARG A 223 0.93 0.79 9.63
CA ARG A 223 1.06 -0.25 8.60
C ARG A 223 2.52 -0.41 8.21
N GLY A 224 3.02 -1.65 8.25
CA GLY A 224 4.44 -1.92 8.02
C GLY A 224 5.40 -1.18 8.96
N GLY A 225 4.91 -0.72 10.12
CA GLY A 225 5.66 0.07 11.08
C GLY A 225 5.65 1.59 10.83
N TRP A 226 4.90 2.07 9.82
CA TRP A 226 4.73 3.50 9.56
C TRP A 226 3.38 4.03 10.03
N PRO A 227 3.27 5.32 10.42
CA PRO A 227 2.00 5.95 10.74
C PRO A 227 1.01 5.80 9.59
N PHE A 228 -0.23 5.46 9.92
CA PHE A 228 -1.29 5.31 8.93
C PHE A 228 -2.53 6.13 9.29
N PHE A 229 -3.00 6.03 10.53
CA PHE A 229 -4.21 6.71 10.98
C PHE A 229 -4.15 7.01 12.47
N GLU A 230 -4.56 8.21 12.87
CA GLU A 230 -4.64 8.61 14.27
C GLU A 230 -6.01 9.23 14.57
N VAL A 231 -6.56 8.95 15.75
CA VAL A 231 -7.78 9.59 16.25
C VAL A 231 -7.56 10.08 17.68
N THR A 232 -7.95 11.32 17.93
CA THR A 232 -8.15 11.85 19.28
C THR A 232 -9.64 11.91 19.55
N VAL A 233 -10.12 11.07 20.46
CA VAL A 233 -11.54 10.96 20.82
C VAL A 233 -11.86 11.96 21.94
N THR A 234 -12.84 12.82 21.70
CA THR A 234 -13.31 13.81 22.66
C THR A 234 -14.68 13.49 23.23
N ALA A 235 -15.49 12.70 22.51
CA ALA A 235 -16.78 12.22 22.96
C ALA A 235 -17.04 10.81 22.44
N ALA A 236 -17.78 10.02 23.22
CA ALA A 236 -18.28 8.72 22.80
C ALA A 236 -19.65 8.45 23.45
N LYS A 237 -20.45 7.58 22.83
CA LYS A 237 -21.75 7.16 23.32
C LYS A 237 -22.02 5.71 22.95
N ALA A 238 -22.27 4.88 23.94
CA ALA A 238 -22.73 3.52 23.72
C ALA A 238 -24.21 3.49 23.27
N ASN A 239 -24.56 2.54 22.44
CA ASN A 239 -25.90 2.27 21.96
C ASN A 239 -26.65 3.51 21.41
N PRO A 240 -26.02 4.29 20.49
CA PRO A 240 -26.65 5.47 19.92
C PRO A 240 -27.90 5.09 19.08
N PRO A 241 -28.94 5.94 19.04
CA PRO A 241 -30.19 5.62 18.34
C PRO A 241 -30.06 5.63 16.81
N ASP A 242 -29.01 6.28 16.26
CA ASP A 242 -28.78 6.46 14.83
C ASP A 242 -27.96 5.34 14.18
N VAL A 243 -27.72 4.26 14.94
CA VAL A 243 -26.92 3.10 14.43
C VAL A 243 -27.49 2.52 13.13
N ALA A 244 -28.82 2.51 12.97
CA ALA A 244 -29.46 2.05 11.74
C ALA A 244 -29.05 2.83 10.48
N THR A 245 -28.51 4.03 10.63
CA THR A 245 -28.05 4.85 9.49
C THR A 245 -26.78 4.30 8.81
N ILE A 246 -26.04 3.36 9.45
CA ILE A 246 -24.90 2.69 8.84
C ILE A 246 -25.32 1.88 7.60
N ALA A 247 -26.53 1.30 7.64
CA ALA A 247 -27.07 0.49 6.55
C ALA A 247 -27.46 1.29 5.29
N MET A 248 -27.44 2.62 5.35
CA MET A 248 -27.70 3.44 4.16
C MET A 248 -26.64 3.17 3.08
N PRO A 249 -27.05 2.99 1.80
CA PRO A 249 -26.09 2.80 0.74
C PRO A 249 -25.11 3.98 0.71
N PRO A 250 -23.84 3.73 0.41
CA PRO A 250 -22.88 4.81 0.25
C PRO A 250 -23.40 5.76 -0.83
N ALA A 251 -23.14 7.04 -0.65
CA ALA A 251 -23.34 8.02 -1.73
C ALA A 251 -22.68 7.50 -3.00
N PRO A 252 -23.29 7.64 -4.19
CA PRO A 252 -22.75 7.11 -5.42
C PRO A 252 -21.29 7.54 -5.56
N ALA A 253 -20.41 6.55 -5.58
CA ALA A 253 -18.97 6.75 -5.65
C ALA A 253 -18.63 7.41 -6.99
N GLY A 254 -18.48 8.70 -7.00
CA GLY A 254 -17.71 9.43 -7.99
C GLY A 254 -16.22 9.22 -7.77
N GLY A 255 -15.78 8.00 -7.52
CA GLY A 255 -14.39 7.65 -7.27
C GLY A 255 -13.94 6.54 -8.21
N ARG A 256 -12.90 6.79 -8.98
CA ARG A 256 -12.17 5.76 -9.71
C ARG A 256 -11.78 4.66 -8.74
N GLY A 257 -12.41 3.49 -8.86
CA GLY A 257 -12.05 2.31 -8.08
C GLY A 257 -10.59 1.97 -8.36
N GLY A 258 -9.77 2.00 -7.32
CA GLY A 258 -8.42 1.45 -7.39
C GLY A 258 -8.47 -0.03 -7.81
N PRO A 259 -7.41 -0.58 -8.39
CA PRO A 259 -7.35 -1.98 -8.79
C PRO A 259 -7.43 -2.86 -7.53
N GLY A 260 -8.56 -3.55 -7.33
CA GLY A 260 -8.75 -4.47 -6.21
C GLY A 260 -10.18 -4.58 -5.67
N GLY A 261 -11.19 -3.99 -6.32
CA GLY A 261 -12.59 -4.17 -5.92
C GLY A 261 -13.07 -5.62 -6.15
N PRO A 262 -13.85 -6.22 -5.22
CA PRO A 262 -14.39 -7.56 -5.37
C PRO A 262 -15.41 -7.58 -6.53
N GLY A 263 -15.30 -8.56 -7.43
CA GLY A 263 -16.34 -8.86 -8.43
C GLY A 263 -15.94 -8.84 -9.89
N ARG A 264 -14.66 -8.75 -10.24
CA ARG A 264 -14.20 -9.02 -11.61
C ARG A 264 -13.77 -10.48 -11.71
N GLY A 265 -14.34 -11.20 -12.66
CA GLY A 265 -13.86 -12.51 -13.13
C GLY A 265 -12.36 -12.46 -13.47
N PRO A 266 -11.71 -13.59 -13.80
CA PRO A 266 -10.28 -13.59 -14.10
C PRO A 266 -10.00 -12.48 -15.12
N ALA A 267 -9.08 -11.59 -14.75
CA ALA A 267 -8.71 -10.48 -15.62
C ALA A 267 -8.26 -11.07 -16.98
N PRO A 268 -8.71 -10.51 -18.11
CA PRO A 268 -8.23 -10.96 -19.41
C PRO A 268 -6.71 -10.88 -19.43
N ALA A 269 -6.07 -11.82 -20.12
CA ALA A 269 -4.61 -11.84 -20.27
C ALA A 269 -4.14 -10.46 -20.75
N LEU A 270 -3.17 -9.89 -20.05
CA LEU A 270 -2.62 -8.58 -20.39
C LEU A 270 -1.88 -8.69 -21.71
N MET A 271 -2.47 -8.15 -22.77
CA MET A 271 -1.79 -8.04 -24.07
C MET A 271 -0.73 -6.94 -23.99
N VAL A 272 0.51 -7.33 -24.26
CA VAL A 272 1.63 -6.38 -24.38
C VAL A 272 1.70 -5.88 -25.82
N THR A 273 1.66 -4.57 -25.98
CA THR A 273 1.98 -3.92 -27.24
C THR A 273 3.45 -3.49 -27.21
N THR A 274 4.20 -3.84 -28.25
CA THR A 274 5.62 -3.53 -28.40
C THR A 274 5.80 -2.52 -29.51
N GLU A 275 6.41 -1.38 -29.20
CA GLU A 275 6.82 -0.33 -30.15
C GLU A 275 8.35 -0.28 -30.24
N LYS A 276 8.91 -0.44 -31.44
CA LYS A 276 10.35 -0.28 -31.64
C LYS A 276 10.73 1.21 -31.69
N LEU A 277 11.45 1.68 -30.69
CA LEU A 277 11.94 3.08 -30.61
C LEU A 277 13.28 3.30 -31.31
N GLY A 278 14.04 2.24 -31.47
CA GLY A 278 15.36 2.22 -32.09
C GLY A 278 15.91 0.81 -32.11
N ASP A 279 17.12 0.64 -32.61
CA ASP A 279 17.77 -0.65 -32.64
C ASP A 279 18.17 -1.09 -31.23
N GLY A 280 17.70 -2.25 -30.76
CA GLY A 280 17.85 -2.68 -29.36
C GLY A 280 17.09 -1.80 -28.36
N LEU A 281 16.02 -1.13 -28.77
CA LEU A 281 15.24 -0.25 -27.91
C LEU A 281 13.75 -0.38 -28.22
N TRP A 282 12.95 -0.73 -27.20
CA TRP A 282 11.51 -0.94 -27.33
C TRP A 282 10.75 -0.27 -26.19
N LYS A 283 9.54 0.19 -26.48
CA LYS A 283 8.54 0.56 -25.49
C LYS A 283 7.51 -0.56 -25.38
N LEU A 284 7.22 -0.99 -24.17
CA LEU A 284 6.16 -1.95 -23.85
C LEU A 284 5.01 -1.24 -23.17
N THR A 285 3.79 -1.55 -23.60
CA THR A 285 2.55 -0.97 -23.09
C THR A 285 1.48 -2.06 -22.93
N THR A 286 0.62 -1.97 -21.92
CA THR A 286 -0.54 -2.86 -21.74
C THR A 286 -1.83 -2.07 -21.63
N GLY A 287 -2.66 -2.06 -22.67
CA GLY A 287 -3.97 -1.42 -22.65
C GLY A 287 -3.96 0.11 -22.56
N ALA A 288 -5.14 0.72 -22.62
CA ALA A 288 -5.29 2.17 -22.52
C ALA A 288 -5.07 2.68 -21.08
N GLY A 289 -4.37 3.80 -20.93
CA GLY A 289 -4.08 4.41 -19.62
C GLY A 289 -3.08 3.64 -18.78
N SER A 290 -2.19 2.90 -19.42
CA SER A 290 -1.28 1.96 -18.82
C SER A 290 0.07 2.58 -18.49
N TYR A 291 0.88 1.79 -17.84
CA TYR A 291 2.26 2.04 -17.56
C TYR A 291 3.12 1.67 -18.74
N ASP A 292 3.91 2.60 -19.24
CA ASP A 292 4.92 2.33 -20.24
C ASP A 292 6.22 1.89 -19.55
N SER A 293 6.90 0.94 -20.18
CA SER A 293 8.24 0.51 -19.79
C SER A 293 9.15 0.59 -21.03
N ILE A 294 10.38 1.05 -20.86
CA ILE A 294 11.36 1.03 -21.95
C ILE A 294 12.38 -0.10 -21.72
N ILE A 295 12.59 -0.89 -22.73
CA ILE A 295 13.55 -2.00 -22.75
C ILE A 295 14.78 -1.55 -23.52
N VAL A 296 15.93 -1.60 -22.84
CA VAL A 296 17.22 -1.19 -23.38
C VAL A 296 18.14 -2.39 -23.45
N GLU A 297 18.47 -2.81 -24.66
CA GLU A 297 19.42 -3.89 -24.91
C GLU A 297 20.84 -3.35 -24.93
N PHE A 298 21.66 -3.84 -24.01
CA PHE A 298 23.11 -3.65 -23.98
C PHE A 298 23.81 -4.89 -24.58
N LYS A 299 25.14 -4.82 -24.74
CA LYS A 299 25.90 -5.91 -25.31
C LYS A 299 25.69 -7.25 -24.61
N ASP A 300 25.68 -7.27 -23.27
CA ASP A 300 25.66 -8.50 -22.48
C ASP A 300 24.41 -8.63 -21.59
N TYR A 301 23.51 -7.66 -21.58
CA TYR A 301 22.34 -7.64 -20.70
C TYR A 301 21.25 -6.72 -21.22
N VAL A 302 20.09 -6.83 -20.57
CA VAL A 302 18.97 -5.91 -20.75
C VAL A 302 18.79 -5.06 -19.48
N MET A 303 18.54 -3.77 -19.66
CA MET A 303 18.04 -2.88 -18.64
C MET A 303 16.57 -2.55 -18.94
N MET A 304 15.71 -2.79 -17.96
CA MET A 304 14.31 -2.44 -18.02
C MET A 304 14.10 -1.13 -17.27
N LEU A 305 13.50 -0.14 -17.92
CA LEU A 305 13.14 1.14 -17.29
C LEU A 305 11.68 1.06 -16.90
N GLU A 306 11.41 1.04 -15.59
CA GLU A 306 10.13 0.84 -14.92
C GLU A 306 9.55 -0.58 -15.01
N ALA A 307 9.13 -1.10 -13.85
CA ALA A 307 8.46 -2.39 -13.76
C ALA A 307 6.92 -2.26 -13.79
N GLY A 308 6.40 -1.15 -13.23
CA GLY A 308 4.96 -0.88 -13.12
C GLY A 308 4.22 -1.84 -12.17
N GLN A 309 2.92 -1.57 -12.00
CA GLN A 309 2.00 -2.47 -11.33
C GLN A 309 0.79 -2.74 -12.24
N PRO A 310 -0.03 -3.81 -12.03
CA PRO A 310 0.18 -4.86 -11.02
C PRO A 310 1.32 -5.82 -11.43
N GLN A 311 1.69 -6.73 -10.54
CA GLN A 311 2.72 -7.74 -10.82
C GLN A 311 2.45 -8.55 -12.10
N ALA A 312 1.18 -8.79 -12.43
CA ALA A 312 0.80 -9.45 -13.68
C ALA A 312 1.32 -8.69 -14.92
N ARG A 313 1.35 -7.35 -14.89
CA ARG A 313 1.95 -6.53 -15.96
C ARG A 313 3.46 -6.72 -16.02
N ALA A 314 4.14 -6.62 -14.87
CA ALA A 314 5.59 -6.86 -14.82
C ALA A 314 5.95 -8.25 -15.34
N THR A 315 5.18 -9.28 -14.98
CA THR A 315 5.33 -10.65 -15.50
C THR A 315 5.16 -10.71 -17.02
N ALA A 316 4.14 -10.04 -17.56
CA ALA A 316 3.91 -9.98 -19.01
C ALA A 316 5.05 -9.24 -19.74
N TYR A 317 5.56 -8.15 -19.15
CA TYR A 317 6.71 -7.42 -19.70
C TYR A 317 7.98 -8.25 -19.69
N VAL A 318 8.29 -8.96 -18.60
CA VAL A 318 9.43 -9.87 -18.52
C VAL A 318 9.33 -10.97 -19.58
N ALA A 319 8.15 -11.55 -19.77
CA ALA A 319 7.93 -12.56 -20.80
C ALA A 319 8.16 -11.98 -22.21
N GLU A 320 7.75 -10.75 -22.48
CA GLU A 320 7.98 -10.10 -23.77
C GLU A 320 9.45 -9.75 -23.97
N VAL A 321 10.15 -9.27 -22.94
CA VAL A 321 11.60 -9.03 -22.99
C VAL A 321 12.36 -10.31 -23.38
N LYS A 322 11.98 -11.46 -22.80
CA LYS A 322 12.60 -12.76 -23.12
C LYS A 322 12.34 -13.23 -24.57
N LYS A 323 11.27 -12.77 -25.19
CA LYS A 323 11.02 -13.00 -26.64
C LYS A 323 11.86 -12.07 -27.51
N LEU A 324 11.93 -10.78 -27.14
CA LEU A 324 12.68 -9.77 -27.89
C LEU A 324 14.20 -10.01 -27.83
N VAL A 325 14.69 -10.39 -26.66
CA VAL A 325 16.13 -10.55 -26.36
C VAL A 325 16.39 -11.85 -25.58
N PRO A 326 16.22 -13.03 -26.21
CA PRO A 326 16.16 -14.32 -25.51
C PRO A 326 17.48 -14.73 -24.82
N ASN A 327 18.60 -14.21 -25.25
CA ASN A 327 19.93 -14.68 -24.81
C ASN A 327 20.62 -13.77 -23.80
N LYS A 328 19.93 -12.74 -23.30
CA LYS A 328 20.50 -11.79 -22.35
C LYS A 328 19.64 -11.67 -21.08
N PRO A 329 20.26 -11.67 -19.88
CA PRO A 329 19.52 -11.51 -18.64
C PRO A 329 19.02 -10.07 -18.49
N ILE A 330 17.88 -9.88 -17.84
CA ILE A 330 17.48 -8.58 -17.31
C ILE A 330 18.34 -8.31 -16.07
N ARG A 331 19.42 -7.55 -16.26
CA ARG A 331 20.41 -7.29 -15.19
C ARG A 331 19.98 -6.16 -14.29
N TYR A 332 19.33 -5.15 -14.85
CA TYR A 332 18.89 -3.96 -14.12
C TYR A 332 17.43 -3.65 -14.37
N VAL A 333 16.76 -3.18 -13.33
CA VAL A 333 15.48 -2.49 -13.42
C VAL A 333 15.61 -1.12 -12.79
N TRP A 334 15.35 -0.07 -13.57
CA TRP A 334 15.26 1.28 -13.04
C TRP A 334 13.86 1.53 -12.49
N ASN A 335 13.81 2.10 -11.30
CA ASN A 335 12.60 2.56 -10.61
C ASN A 335 12.71 4.08 -10.41
N SER A 336 11.79 4.83 -11.01
CA SER A 336 11.82 6.29 -10.99
C SER A 336 11.66 6.85 -9.58
N HIS A 337 10.72 6.29 -8.82
CA HIS A 337 10.42 6.71 -7.45
C HIS A 337 9.61 5.61 -6.72
N PRO A 338 9.38 5.71 -5.41
CA PRO A 338 8.91 4.59 -4.60
C PRO A 338 7.39 4.46 -4.46
N HIS A 339 6.58 5.21 -5.19
CA HIS A 339 5.13 5.04 -5.16
C HIS A 339 4.73 3.61 -5.52
N SER A 340 3.61 3.13 -4.97
CA SER A 340 3.19 1.74 -5.08
C SER A 340 2.97 1.29 -6.52
N ASP A 341 2.53 2.20 -7.36
CA ASP A 341 2.29 1.97 -8.79
C ASP A 341 3.57 1.81 -9.62
N HIS A 342 4.71 2.34 -9.14
CA HIS A 342 6.04 2.13 -9.74
C HIS A 342 6.83 1.00 -9.08
N THR A 343 6.46 0.62 -7.85
CA THR A 343 7.18 -0.40 -7.08
C THR A 343 6.49 -1.76 -7.07
N GLY A 344 5.17 -1.80 -7.32
CA GLY A 344 4.37 -3.02 -7.20
C GLY A 344 4.78 -4.15 -8.14
N GLY A 345 5.49 -3.87 -9.23
CA GLY A 345 6.04 -4.87 -10.15
C GLY A 345 7.45 -5.34 -9.79
N LEU A 346 8.17 -4.64 -8.90
CA LEU A 346 9.56 -4.97 -8.55
C LEU A 346 9.77 -6.39 -8.02
N PRO A 347 8.85 -7.00 -7.24
CA PRO A 347 9.02 -8.40 -6.82
C PRO A 347 9.27 -9.37 -7.97
N VAL A 348 8.66 -9.15 -9.13
CA VAL A 348 8.89 -9.98 -10.33
C VAL A 348 10.33 -9.85 -10.83
N LEU A 349 10.87 -8.62 -10.84
CA LEU A 349 12.22 -8.34 -11.30
C LEU A 349 13.28 -8.81 -10.28
N VAL A 350 12.97 -8.78 -9.00
CA VAL A 350 13.80 -9.37 -7.94
C VAL A 350 13.88 -10.90 -8.12
N GLU A 351 12.76 -11.53 -8.43
CA GLU A 351 12.71 -12.96 -8.74
C GLU A 351 13.54 -13.30 -9.99
N GLU A 352 13.51 -12.48 -11.03
CA GLU A 352 14.39 -12.61 -12.21
C GLU A 352 15.89 -12.40 -11.87
N GLY A 353 16.21 -11.82 -10.72
CA GLY A 353 17.56 -11.57 -10.25
C GLY A 353 18.12 -10.21 -10.65
N ALA A 354 17.26 -9.31 -11.16
CA ALA A 354 17.64 -7.95 -11.53
C ALA A 354 18.07 -7.13 -10.30
N THR A 355 19.01 -6.20 -10.53
CA THR A 355 19.41 -5.18 -9.57
C THR A 355 18.54 -3.95 -9.76
N ILE A 356 17.92 -3.47 -8.68
CA ILE A 356 17.07 -2.27 -8.70
C ILE A 356 17.95 -1.03 -8.67
N VAL A 357 17.80 -0.19 -9.69
CA VAL A 357 18.43 1.12 -9.79
C VAL A 357 17.44 2.19 -9.36
N THR A 358 17.72 2.89 -8.28
CA THR A 358 16.82 3.91 -7.74
C THR A 358 17.62 4.99 -6.99
N GLN A 359 16.97 6.12 -6.70
CA GLN A 359 17.61 7.19 -5.93
C GLN A 359 17.97 6.70 -4.51
N LYS A 360 19.09 7.15 -3.96
CA LYS A 360 19.65 6.64 -2.69
C LYS A 360 18.67 6.71 -1.51
N ASN A 361 17.81 7.74 -1.46
CA ASN A 361 16.84 7.90 -0.38
C ASN A 361 15.73 6.82 -0.39
N ASN A 362 15.52 6.16 -1.54
CA ASN A 362 14.51 5.10 -1.71
C ASN A 362 15.01 3.74 -1.20
N VAL A 363 16.33 3.54 -1.17
CA VAL A 363 16.94 2.22 -0.95
C VAL A 363 16.51 1.59 0.36
N ALA A 364 16.61 2.32 1.46
CA ALA A 364 16.28 1.79 2.79
C ALA A 364 14.83 1.31 2.90
N PHE A 365 13.90 2.06 2.30
CA PHE A 365 12.50 1.67 2.24
C PHE A 365 12.29 0.42 1.38
N LEU A 366 12.78 0.44 0.14
CA LEU A 366 12.60 -0.67 -0.79
C LEU A 366 13.31 -1.94 -0.31
N GLU A 367 14.48 -1.82 0.32
CA GLU A 367 15.19 -2.95 0.92
C GLU A 367 14.35 -3.60 2.03
N LYS A 368 13.79 -2.79 2.93
CA LYS A 368 12.89 -3.29 3.98
C LYS A 368 11.65 -3.95 3.36
N ALA A 369 10.98 -3.28 2.43
CA ALA A 369 9.74 -3.74 1.83
C ALA A 369 9.92 -5.07 1.06
N LEU A 370 10.91 -5.14 0.18
CA LEU A 370 11.13 -6.29 -0.70
C LEU A 370 11.78 -7.50 -0.01
N ASN A 371 12.44 -7.29 1.14
CA ASN A 371 13.00 -8.38 1.96
C ASN A 371 12.08 -8.80 3.12
N THR A 372 10.91 -8.17 3.27
CA THR A 372 9.87 -8.63 4.20
C THR A 372 9.31 -10.00 3.72
N PRO A 373 9.02 -10.95 4.63
CA PRO A 373 8.38 -12.20 4.26
C PRO A 373 7.11 -11.98 3.40
N ARG A 374 6.85 -12.88 2.46
CA ARG A 374 5.72 -12.81 1.53
C ARG A 374 4.81 -14.03 1.65
N THR A 375 4.64 -14.53 2.87
CA THR A 375 3.98 -15.82 3.11
C THR A 375 2.47 -15.79 2.90
N LEU A 376 1.86 -14.61 2.86
CA LEU A 376 0.44 -14.39 2.58
C LEU A 376 0.16 -14.18 1.07
N LEU A 377 1.20 -14.01 0.27
CA LEU A 377 1.09 -13.76 -1.16
C LEU A 377 1.31 -15.03 -1.98
N ASP A 378 0.79 -15.03 -3.22
CA ASP A 378 1.02 -16.06 -4.23
C ASP A 378 1.73 -15.47 -5.47
N ASP A 379 2.76 -14.67 -5.21
CA ASP A 379 3.55 -14.02 -6.27
C ASP A 379 4.86 -14.79 -6.57
N PRO A 380 5.56 -14.47 -7.68
CA PRO A 380 6.80 -15.14 -8.04
C PRO A 380 7.87 -15.09 -6.95
N LEU A 381 8.06 -13.94 -6.31
CA LEU A 381 9.05 -13.76 -5.25
C LEU A 381 8.66 -14.52 -3.96
N ALA A 382 7.35 -14.71 -3.69
CA ALA A 382 6.88 -15.56 -2.59
C ALA A 382 7.22 -17.03 -2.85
N LYS A 383 7.09 -17.49 -4.11
CA LYS A 383 7.38 -18.88 -4.53
C LYS A 383 8.88 -19.16 -4.59
N THR A 384 9.66 -18.19 -5.04
CA THR A 384 11.11 -18.31 -5.21
C THR A 384 11.83 -17.14 -4.51
N PRO A 385 11.92 -17.16 -3.16
CA PRO A 385 12.46 -16.03 -2.40
C PRO A 385 13.90 -15.70 -2.81
N LYS A 386 14.13 -14.45 -3.18
CA LYS A 386 15.45 -13.89 -3.46
C LYS A 386 15.62 -12.58 -2.72
N LYS A 387 16.85 -12.28 -2.32
CA LYS A 387 17.18 -10.99 -1.72
C LYS A 387 17.25 -9.92 -2.81
N ALA A 388 16.55 -8.81 -2.61
CA ALA A 388 16.62 -7.65 -3.49
C ALA A 388 18.03 -7.04 -3.47
N LYS A 389 18.54 -6.66 -4.64
CA LYS A 389 19.84 -6.00 -4.85
C LYS A 389 19.58 -4.58 -5.33
N PHE A 390 20.41 -3.64 -4.87
CA PHE A 390 20.24 -2.23 -5.20
C PHE A 390 21.51 -1.60 -5.73
N GLU A 391 21.35 -0.70 -6.69
CA GLU A 391 22.31 0.30 -7.09
C GLU A 391 21.72 1.69 -6.84
N ALA A 392 22.30 2.40 -5.88
CA ALA A 392 21.87 3.74 -5.52
C ALA A 392 22.33 4.77 -6.56
N VAL A 393 21.41 5.65 -6.94
CA VAL A 393 21.71 6.86 -7.71
C VAL A 393 21.79 8.02 -6.71
N ASP A 394 22.92 8.72 -6.69
CA ASP A 394 23.06 9.97 -5.96
C ASP A 394 22.50 11.12 -6.82
N GLU A 395 23.34 11.86 -7.52
CA GLU A 395 22.91 12.94 -8.44
C GLU A 395 22.79 12.42 -9.88
N LYS A 396 23.73 11.58 -10.31
CA LYS A 396 23.77 11.00 -11.66
C LYS A 396 24.38 9.61 -11.63
N LYS A 397 23.87 8.73 -12.48
CA LYS A 397 24.50 7.44 -12.79
C LYS A 397 24.41 7.15 -14.28
N VAL A 398 25.48 6.59 -14.85
CA VAL A 398 25.56 6.31 -16.28
C VAL A 398 25.79 4.81 -16.47
N TYR A 399 25.00 4.20 -17.34
CA TYR A 399 25.19 2.85 -17.85
C TYR A 399 25.59 2.94 -19.31
N SER A 400 26.74 2.38 -19.66
CA SER A 400 27.23 2.39 -21.03
C SER A 400 28.08 1.15 -21.31
N ASP A 401 27.98 0.63 -22.54
CA ASP A 401 28.82 -0.46 -23.07
C ASP A 401 29.60 -0.04 -24.31
N GLY A 402 29.65 1.25 -24.59
CA GLY A 402 30.28 1.82 -25.79
C GLY A 402 29.38 1.86 -27.03
N THR A 403 28.27 1.10 -27.06
CA THR A 403 27.30 1.11 -28.16
C THR A 403 26.03 1.85 -27.80
N ARG A 404 25.65 1.80 -26.51
CA ARG A 404 24.47 2.41 -25.93
C ARG A 404 24.78 3.05 -24.59
N THR A 405 24.06 4.11 -24.29
CA THR A 405 24.16 4.83 -23.01
C THR A 405 22.77 5.12 -22.48
N VAL A 406 22.58 4.89 -21.18
CA VAL A 406 21.43 5.34 -20.37
C VAL A 406 21.99 6.17 -19.23
N GLU A 407 21.49 7.36 -19.06
CA GLU A 407 21.85 8.27 -17.99
C GLU A 407 20.67 8.43 -17.05
N ILE A 408 20.86 8.17 -15.78
CA ILE A 408 19.85 8.35 -14.72
C ILE A 408 20.23 9.58 -13.91
N TYR A 409 19.29 10.52 -13.79
CA TYR A 409 19.48 11.76 -13.05
C TYR A 409 18.50 11.86 -11.89
N HIS A 410 18.97 12.25 -10.73
CA HIS A 410 18.14 12.71 -9.64
C HIS A 410 17.57 14.10 -9.97
N VAL A 411 16.28 14.29 -9.76
CA VAL A 411 15.59 15.57 -9.99
C VAL A 411 14.92 16.05 -8.71
N ALA A 412 15.46 17.15 -8.17
CA ALA A 412 14.97 17.80 -6.96
C ALA A 412 15.30 19.30 -7.00
N PRO A 413 14.46 20.15 -6.37
CA PRO A 413 13.20 19.83 -5.73
C PRO A 413 12.05 19.69 -6.74
N VAL A 414 11.24 18.64 -6.57
CA VAL A 414 10.01 18.45 -7.32
C VAL A 414 8.88 18.10 -6.34
N PRO A 415 7.63 18.55 -6.56
CA PRO A 415 6.55 18.37 -5.58
C PRO A 415 5.91 16.98 -5.64
N HIS A 416 6.68 15.95 -5.93
CA HIS A 416 6.20 14.58 -6.08
C HIS A 416 6.92 13.59 -5.16
N SER A 417 8.23 13.52 -5.23
CA SER A 417 9.06 12.66 -4.39
C SER A 417 10.50 13.17 -4.32
N ASN A 418 11.11 13.20 -3.13
CA ASN A 418 12.53 13.55 -2.96
C ASN A 418 13.49 12.53 -3.58
N GLY A 419 13.00 11.30 -3.73
CA GLY A 419 13.76 10.23 -4.33
C GLY A 419 13.42 9.99 -5.80
N LEU A 420 13.05 11.04 -6.54
CA LEU A 420 12.65 10.92 -7.93
C LEU A 420 13.86 11.00 -8.85
N THR A 421 13.91 10.08 -9.82
CA THR A 421 14.89 10.08 -10.90
C THR A 421 14.21 10.07 -12.25
N ILE A 422 14.95 10.51 -13.28
CA ILE A 422 14.58 10.43 -14.69
C ILE A 422 15.65 9.65 -15.45
N ALA A 423 15.25 9.01 -16.54
CA ALA A 423 16.17 8.30 -17.44
C ALA A 423 16.28 9.05 -18.78
N TYR A 424 17.50 9.26 -19.24
CA TYR A 424 17.80 9.88 -20.51
C TYR A 424 18.60 8.92 -21.41
N ILE A 425 18.17 8.77 -22.67
CA ILE A 425 18.83 7.93 -23.67
C ILE A 425 19.37 8.87 -24.77
N PRO A 426 20.66 9.27 -24.69
CA PRO A 426 21.20 10.35 -25.52
C PRO A 426 21.14 10.10 -27.02
N LYS A 427 21.45 8.87 -27.45
CA LYS A 427 21.51 8.50 -28.88
C LYS A 427 20.16 8.65 -29.57
N GLU A 428 19.08 8.21 -28.92
CA GLU A 428 17.72 8.29 -29.45
C GLU A 428 16.98 9.55 -28.99
N LYS A 429 17.66 10.43 -28.24
CA LYS A 429 17.10 11.67 -27.71
C LYS A 429 15.79 11.48 -26.97
N ILE A 430 15.72 10.46 -26.09
CA ILE A 430 14.54 10.14 -25.32
C ILE A 430 14.75 10.56 -23.88
N LEU A 431 13.82 11.36 -23.35
CA LEU A 431 13.63 11.58 -21.93
C LEU A 431 12.47 10.75 -21.43
N PHE A 432 12.76 9.74 -20.60
CA PHE A 432 11.77 8.86 -19.97
C PHE A 432 11.67 9.17 -18.47
N GLN A 433 10.47 9.33 -17.98
CA GLN A 433 10.25 9.76 -16.60
C GLN A 433 8.93 9.19 -16.02
N GLY A 434 8.73 9.31 -14.69
CA GLY A 434 7.55 8.79 -13.98
C GLY A 434 6.26 9.55 -14.29
N ASP A 435 5.87 10.48 -13.41
CA ASP A 435 4.51 11.04 -13.33
C ASP A 435 4.34 12.46 -13.89
N PHE A 436 5.31 12.93 -14.64
CA PHE A 436 5.28 14.30 -15.21
C PHE A 436 4.59 14.32 -16.58
N THR A 437 3.32 13.92 -16.60
CA THR A 437 2.55 13.86 -17.84
C THR A 437 2.17 15.25 -18.31
N VAL A 438 2.37 15.50 -19.59
CA VAL A 438 1.89 16.67 -20.32
C VAL A 438 0.60 16.32 -21.04
N THR A 439 -0.46 17.08 -20.82
CA THR A 439 -1.69 16.95 -21.58
C THR A 439 -1.62 17.90 -22.78
N PRO A 440 -1.70 17.41 -24.02
CA PRO A 440 -1.65 18.28 -25.20
C PRO A 440 -2.72 19.35 -25.15
N GLY A 441 -2.30 20.61 -25.31
CA GLY A 441 -3.19 21.77 -25.30
C GLY A 441 -3.46 22.36 -23.91
N GLU A 442 -3.01 21.74 -22.83
CA GLU A 442 -3.16 22.24 -21.48
C GLU A 442 -1.84 22.86 -20.95
N PRO A 443 -1.92 23.85 -20.05
CA PRO A 443 -0.75 24.35 -19.33
C PRO A 443 -0.12 23.25 -18.46
N ALA A 444 1.19 23.35 -18.25
CA ALA A 444 1.92 22.45 -17.37
C ALA A 444 1.34 22.47 -15.94
N ASN A 445 1.18 21.28 -15.36
CA ASN A 445 0.91 21.15 -13.94
C ASN A 445 2.16 21.48 -13.11
N ASP A 446 2.03 21.53 -11.79
CA ASP A 446 3.11 21.95 -10.91
C ASP A 446 4.34 21.01 -10.97
N HIS A 447 4.14 19.73 -11.29
CA HIS A 447 5.22 18.77 -11.48
C HIS A 447 6.05 19.09 -12.71
N VAL A 448 5.38 19.28 -13.84
CA VAL A 448 6.02 19.62 -15.11
C VAL A 448 6.70 21.00 -15.03
N LYS A 449 6.07 21.98 -14.35
CA LYS A 449 6.67 23.30 -14.07
C LYS A 449 7.95 23.19 -13.25
N ALA A 450 7.99 22.29 -12.26
CA ALA A 450 9.18 22.08 -11.45
C ALA A 450 10.29 21.32 -12.22
N LEU A 451 9.91 20.35 -13.04
CA LEU A 451 10.86 19.56 -13.85
C LEU A 451 11.49 20.41 -14.98
N GLY A 452 10.73 21.29 -15.60
CA GLY A 452 11.15 22.06 -16.77
C GLY A 452 12.53 22.73 -16.61
N PRO A 453 12.72 23.62 -15.63
CA PRO A 453 14.02 24.27 -15.39
C PRO A 453 15.15 23.26 -15.10
N ILE A 454 14.85 22.13 -14.46
CA ILE A 454 15.87 21.12 -14.16
C ILE A 454 16.39 20.49 -15.46
N VAL A 455 15.49 20.02 -16.33
CA VAL A 455 15.91 19.30 -17.55
C VAL A 455 16.41 20.23 -18.66
N LEU A 456 15.83 21.42 -18.76
CA LEU A 456 16.15 22.35 -19.85
C LEU A 456 17.33 23.28 -19.52
N ASP A 457 17.35 23.84 -18.30
CA ASP A 457 18.26 24.92 -17.96
C ASP A 457 19.47 24.42 -17.15
N LYS A 458 19.24 23.54 -16.15
CA LYS A 458 20.30 22.98 -15.31
C LYS A 458 21.04 21.83 -16.00
N LEU A 459 20.31 20.79 -16.44
CA LEU A 459 20.89 19.59 -17.06
C LEU A 459 21.13 19.76 -18.54
N LYS A 460 20.45 20.68 -19.21
CA LYS A 460 20.54 20.99 -20.64
C LYS A 460 20.39 19.76 -21.53
N LEU A 461 19.40 18.90 -21.20
CA LEU A 461 19.20 17.66 -21.94
C LEU A 461 18.66 17.94 -23.34
N ASP A 462 19.30 17.34 -24.35
CA ASP A 462 18.87 17.42 -25.75
C ASP A 462 17.98 16.21 -26.09
N PHE A 463 16.69 16.36 -25.91
CA PHE A 463 15.70 15.32 -26.20
C PHE A 463 14.69 15.80 -27.25
N ASP A 464 14.18 14.86 -28.04
CA ASP A 464 13.10 15.07 -29.00
C ASP A 464 11.81 14.39 -28.53
N LYS A 465 11.94 13.22 -27.86
CA LYS A 465 10.84 12.43 -27.32
C LYS A 465 10.77 12.60 -25.80
N TYR A 466 9.59 12.96 -25.32
CA TYR A 466 9.25 13.06 -23.92
C TYR A 466 8.23 11.98 -23.57
N ILE A 467 8.64 10.95 -22.85
CA ILE A 467 7.80 9.77 -22.59
C ILE A 467 7.60 9.65 -21.08
N PRO A 468 6.41 9.94 -20.53
CA PRO A 468 6.06 9.62 -19.17
C PRO A 468 5.61 8.15 -19.05
N VAL A 469 5.80 7.54 -17.89
CA VAL A 469 5.31 6.19 -17.58
C VAL A 469 3.79 6.11 -17.76
N HIS A 470 3.08 7.17 -17.37
CA HIS A 470 1.64 7.30 -17.54
C HIS A 470 1.25 8.02 -18.84
N ALA A 471 1.92 7.73 -19.96
CA ALA A 471 1.74 8.48 -21.21
C ALA A 471 0.36 8.30 -21.85
N GLY A 472 -0.37 7.26 -21.54
CA GLY A 472 -1.50 6.89 -22.37
C GLY A 472 -1.03 6.54 -23.81
N ASN A 473 -1.86 6.83 -24.81
CA ASN A 473 -1.58 6.47 -26.21
C ASN A 473 -0.97 7.60 -27.04
N ALA A 474 -0.80 8.79 -26.48
CA ALA A 474 -0.29 9.94 -27.24
C ALA A 474 1.24 10.03 -27.12
N PRO A 475 1.99 10.02 -28.21
CA PRO A 475 3.42 10.36 -28.18
C PRO A 475 3.54 11.80 -27.71
N GLN A 476 4.40 12.03 -26.71
CA GLN A 476 4.74 13.36 -26.23
C GLN A 476 6.11 13.77 -26.77
N THR A 477 6.21 14.98 -27.21
CA THR A 477 7.42 15.53 -27.81
C THR A 477 8.00 16.65 -26.92
N LYS A 478 9.24 17.01 -27.19
CA LYS A 478 9.84 18.23 -26.60
C LYS A 478 9.00 19.48 -26.88
N ALA A 479 8.41 19.56 -28.08
CA ALA A 479 7.53 20.67 -28.45
C ALA A 479 6.29 20.75 -27.56
N ASP A 480 5.65 19.60 -27.27
CA ASP A 480 4.51 19.56 -26.35
C ASP A 480 4.92 19.99 -24.94
N PHE A 481 6.08 19.52 -24.48
CA PHE A 481 6.63 19.87 -23.16
C PHE A 481 6.93 21.37 -23.05
N LEU A 482 7.59 21.97 -24.06
CA LEU A 482 7.88 23.41 -24.12
C LEU A 482 6.59 24.22 -24.17
N LYS A 483 5.65 23.84 -25.03
CA LYS A 483 4.35 24.52 -25.16
C LYS A 483 3.58 24.53 -23.83
N ALA A 484 3.55 23.39 -23.13
CA ALA A 484 2.89 23.32 -21.82
C ALA A 484 3.55 24.25 -20.80
N LEU A 485 4.87 24.42 -20.85
CA LEU A 485 5.64 25.36 -20.01
C LEU A 485 5.50 26.83 -20.43
N GLY A 486 4.87 27.14 -21.57
CA GLY A 486 4.83 28.47 -22.13
C GLY A 486 6.17 28.95 -22.72
N ARG A 487 6.98 28.01 -23.23
CA ARG A 487 8.34 28.23 -23.78
C ARG A 487 8.43 27.88 -25.25
#